data_bb4844cd16683f9614f3ada8859c4f18
#
_entry.id   bb4844cd16683f9614f3ada8859c4f18
#
_cell.length_a   1.000
_cell.length_b   1.000
_cell.length_c   1.000
_cell.angle_alpha   90.00
_cell.angle_beta   90.00
_cell.angle_gamma   90.00
#
_symmetry.space_group_name_H-M   'P 1'
#
loop_
_entity.id
_entity.type
_entity.pdbx_description
1 polymer ?
#
loop_
_entity_poly.entity_id
_entity_poly.type
_entity_poly.pdbx_seq_one_letter_code
_entity_poly.pdbx_strand_id
1 'polypeptide(L)'
;MKKIKILDCTLRDGGYYNNWDFSQELVESYLKTMSATKMDYVEIGFRSFQSKDFKGASWYTTDNYLESINIPKNLNLGVMVNAYELISHKDGLLKA
;
A
#
# COMPACT_ATOMS: atom_id res chain seq x y z
N MET A 1 8.56 16.09 25.32
CA MET A 1 7.86 14.79 25.30
C MET A 1 8.02 14.13 23.93
N LYS A 2 8.42 12.87 23.91
CA LYS A 2 8.55 12.12 22.66
C LYS A 2 7.17 11.81 22.09
N LYS A 3 6.95 12.21 20.85
CA LYS A 3 5.70 11.92 20.16
C LYS A 3 5.74 10.53 19.57
N ILE A 4 4.78 9.68 19.93
CA ILE A 4 4.66 8.35 19.36
C ILE A 4 3.89 8.43 18.05
N LYS A 5 4.39 7.80 17.00
CA LYS A 5 3.70 7.68 15.71
C LYS A 5 3.27 6.23 15.51
N ILE A 6 2.10 6.06 14.93
CA ILE A 6 1.49 4.75 14.74
C ILE A 6 1.40 4.45 13.25
N LEU A 7 1.85 3.26 12.87
CA LEU A 7 1.77 2.74 11.50
C LEU A 7 0.77 1.58 11.49
N ASP A 8 -0.22 1.66 10.60
CA ASP A 8 -1.15 0.56 10.37
C ASP A 8 -0.75 -0.20 9.11
N CYS A 9 -0.71 -1.52 9.19
CA CYS A 9 -0.31 -2.37 8.09
C CYS A 9 -1.36 -3.44 7.75
N THR A 10 -2.64 -3.16 8.05
CA THR A 10 -3.72 -4.11 7.88
C THR A 10 -3.85 -4.63 6.45
N LEU A 11 -3.83 -3.74 5.47
CA LEU A 11 -3.95 -4.16 4.06
C LEU A 11 -2.72 -4.91 3.58
N ARG A 12 -1.53 -4.49 4.00
CA ARG A 12 -0.30 -5.17 3.61
C ARG A 12 -0.30 -6.60 4.13
N ASP A 13 -0.62 -6.80 5.42
CA ASP A 13 -0.68 -8.12 6.03
C ASP A 13 -1.89 -8.92 5.54
N GLY A 14 -3.05 -8.28 5.42
CA GLY A 14 -4.28 -8.95 5.01
C GLY A 14 -4.23 -9.49 3.59
N GLY A 15 -3.40 -8.90 2.76
CA GLY A 15 -3.27 -9.32 1.37
C GLY A 15 -2.78 -10.76 1.18
N TYR A 16 -2.11 -11.33 2.18
CA TYR A 16 -1.71 -12.75 2.10
C TYR A 16 -2.89 -13.70 1.98
N TYR A 17 -4.08 -13.26 2.37
CA TYR A 17 -5.28 -14.09 2.30
C TYR A 17 -6.02 -13.99 0.96
N ASN A 18 -5.81 -12.91 0.20
CA ASN A 18 -6.56 -12.67 -1.04
C ASN A 18 -5.69 -12.15 -2.18
N ASN A 19 -4.38 -12.34 -2.10
CA ASN A 19 -3.42 -11.87 -3.11
C ASN A 19 -3.48 -10.36 -3.34
N TRP A 20 -3.77 -9.59 -2.29
CA TRP A 20 -3.86 -8.13 -2.32
C TRP A 20 -4.88 -7.61 -3.34
N ASP A 21 -5.92 -8.40 -3.56
CA ASP A 21 -7.04 -8.05 -4.43
C ASP A 21 -8.19 -7.50 -3.59
N PHE A 22 -8.08 -6.26 -3.22
CA PHE A 22 -9.10 -5.56 -2.45
C PHE A 22 -9.96 -4.71 -3.39
N SER A 23 -11.28 -4.66 -3.14
CA SER A 23 -12.14 -3.78 -3.90
C SER A 23 -11.78 -2.32 -3.63
N GLN A 24 -12.03 -1.46 -4.62
CA GLN A 24 -11.80 -0.03 -4.44
C GLN A 24 -12.61 0.52 -3.27
N GLU A 25 -13.85 0.06 -3.13
CA GLU A 25 -14.72 0.49 -2.02
C GLU A 25 -14.13 0.13 -0.67
N LEU A 26 -13.59 -1.08 -0.54
CA LEU A 26 -12.97 -1.51 0.71
C LEU A 26 -11.75 -0.64 1.03
N VAL A 27 -10.90 -0.42 0.05
CA VAL A 27 -9.68 0.37 0.24
C VAL A 27 -10.03 1.81 0.64
N GLU A 28 -10.96 2.44 -0.08
CA GLU A 28 -11.35 3.82 0.23
C GLU A 28 -12.02 3.95 1.59
N SER A 29 -12.87 2.99 1.94
CA SER A 29 -13.52 2.96 3.24
C SER A 29 -12.50 2.81 4.37
N TYR A 30 -11.52 1.92 4.18
CA TYR A 30 -10.44 1.72 5.13
C TYR A 30 -9.61 2.99 5.31
N LEU A 31 -9.22 3.63 4.21
CA LEU A 31 -8.43 4.86 4.27
C LEU A 31 -9.19 5.99 4.97
N LYS A 32 -10.49 6.10 4.70
CA LYS A 32 -11.33 7.09 5.37
C LYS A 32 -11.37 6.85 6.88
N THR A 33 -11.48 5.60 7.30
CA THR A 33 -11.48 5.24 8.72
C THR A 33 -10.14 5.56 9.36
N MET A 34 -9.04 5.25 8.69
CA MET A 34 -7.70 5.55 9.21
C MET A 34 -7.48 7.05 9.35
N SER A 35 -7.99 7.83 8.41
CA SER A 35 -7.93 9.28 8.49
C SER A 35 -8.72 9.81 9.69
N ALA A 36 -9.92 9.27 9.91
CA ALA A 36 -10.79 9.69 11.02
C ALA A 36 -10.17 9.34 12.38
N THR A 37 -9.43 8.24 12.48
CA THR A 37 -8.76 7.85 13.72
C THR A 37 -7.39 8.50 13.90
N LYS A 38 -7.00 9.38 12.96
CA LYS A 38 -5.72 10.11 13.01
C LYS A 38 -4.51 9.21 13.04
N MET A 39 -4.56 8.12 12.27
CA MET A 39 -3.42 7.24 12.09
C MET A 39 -2.29 8.00 11.41
N ASP A 40 -1.06 7.83 11.89
CA ASP A 40 0.08 8.59 11.35
C ASP A 40 0.50 8.10 9.98
N TYR A 41 0.61 6.77 9.81
CA TYR A 41 1.04 6.14 8.56
C TYR A 41 0.20 4.91 8.29
N VAL A 42 -0.08 4.66 7.02
CA VAL A 42 -0.83 3.48 6.59
C VAL A 42 -0.07 2.82 5.44
N GLU A 43 0.22 1.52 5.59
CA GLU A 43 0.76 0.73 4.48
C GLU A 43 -0.41 0.20 3.65
N ILE A 44 -0.49 0.62 2.40
CA ILE A 44 -1.58 0.21 1.51
C ILE A 44 -1.32 -1.16 0.87
N GLY A 45 -0.08 -1.61 0.88
CA GLY A 45 0.30 -2.89 0.32
C GLY A 45 1.78 -2.93 -0.02
N PHE A 46 2.07 -3.57 -1.14
CA PHE A 46 3.44 -3.67 -1.67
C PHE A 46 3.58 -2.83 -2.93
N ARG A 47 4.82 -2.46 -3.25
CA ARG A 47 5.17 -1.99 -4.59
C ARG A 47 6.16 -2.99 -5.16
N SER A 48 5.65 -3.88 -6.01
CA SER A 48 6.38 -5.02 -6.51
C SER A 48 6.36 -5.09 -8.05
N PHE A 49 7.27 -5.89 -8.60
CA PHE A 49 7.29 -6.15 -10.04
C PHE A 49 6.28 -7.24 -10.38
N GLN A 50 6.06 -7.44 -11.68
CA GLN A 50 5.06 -8.39 -12.14
C GLN A 50 5.31 -9.80 -11.63
N SER A 51 4.23 -10.44 -11.15
CA SER A 51 4.26 -11.80 -10.63
C SER A 51 3.71 -12.77 -11.67
N LYS A 52 4.15 -14.03 -11.61
CA LYS A 52 3.58 -15.12 -12.44
C LYS A 52 2.17 -15.45 -12.01
N ASP A 53 1.88 -15.32 -10.71
CA ASP A 53 0.55 -15.59 -10.16
C ASP A 53 -0.25 -14.31 -10.14
N PHE A 54 -1.59 -14.47 -10.12
CA PHE A 54 -2.45 -13.31 -10.00
C PHE A 54 -2.19 -12.56 -8.71
N LYS A 55 -2.07 -11.24 -8.82
CA LYS A 55 -2.02 -10.32 -7.68
C LYS A 55 -2.88 -9.10 -7.98
N GLY A 56 -3.57 -8.62 -6.95
CA GLY A 56 -4.40 -7.43 -7.07
C GLY A 56 -3.61 -6.14 -7.07
N ALA A 57 -4.32 -5.03 -7.16
CA ALA A 57 -3.70 -3.70 -7.31
C ALA A 57 -2.80 -3.33 -6.14
N SER A 58 -3.12 -3.78 -4.92
CA SER A 58 -2.33 -3.43 -3.73
C SER A 58 -1.01 -4.21 -3.64
N TRP A 59 -0.79 -5.20 -4.50
CA TRP A 59 0.52 -5.83 -4.63
C TRP A 59 1.48 -4.95 -5.41
N TYR A 60 0.99 -4.22 -6.39
CA TYR A 60 1.81 -3.38 -7.26
C TYR A 60 1.85 -1.93 -6.80
N THR A 61 0.77 -1.45 -6.28
CA THR A 61 0.55 -0.07 -5.79
C THR A 61 1.23 0.95 -6.71
N THR A 62 0.81 0.94 -7.97
CA THR A 62 1.36 1.84 -8.99
C THR A 62 0.87 3.27 -8.75
N ASP A 63 1.56 4.24 -9.35
CA ASP A 63 1.12 5.62 -9.29
C ASP A 63 -0.27 5.78 -9.89
N ASN A 64 -0.57 5.08 -11.00
CA ASN A 64 -1.90 5.11 -11.60
C ASN A 64 -2.98 4.59 -10.65
N TYR A 65 -2.69 3.51 -9.91
CA TYR A 65 -3.62 3.00 -8.92
C TYR A 65 -3.88 4.03 -7.83
N LEU A 66 -2.82 4.67 -7.33
CA LEU A 66 -2.96 5.68 -6.27
C LEU A 66 -3.78 6.88 -6.75
N GLU A 67 -3.64 7.26 -8.01
CA GLU A 67 -4.43 8.35 -8.59
C GLU A 67 -5.90 7.97 -8.78
N SER A 68 -6.21 6.67 -8.90
CA SER A 68 -7.56 6.18 -9.16
C SER A 68 -8.44 6.07 -7.92
N ILE A 69 -7.87 6.15 -6.74
CA ILE A 69 -8.61 6.01 -5.47
C ILE A 69 -8.64 7.32 -4.71
N ASN A 70 -9.67 7.49 -3.89
CA ASN A 70 -9.80 8.66 -3.02
C ASN A 70 -8.94 8.49 -1.78
N ILE A 71 -7.92 9.33 -1.64
CA ILE A 71 -7.01 9.30 -0.51
C ILE A 71 -7.20 10.57 0.32
N PRO A 72 -7.54 10.44 1.61
CA PRO A 72 -7.66 11.62 2.48
C PRO A 72 -6.34 12.41 2.53
N LYS A 73 -6.44 13.74 2.49
CA LYS A 73 -5.27 14.61 2.41
C LYS A 73 -4.35 14.54 3.61
N ASN A 74 -4.90 14.23 4.76
CA ASN A 74 -4.12 14.20 6.02
C ASN A 74 -3.49 12.83 6.29
N LEU A 75 -3.61 11.90 5.35
CA LEU A 75 -3.13 10.54 5.55
C LEU A 75 -1.82 10.33 4.79
N ASN A 76 -0.83 9.77 5.48
CA ASN A 76 0.45 9.43 4.88
C ASN A 76 0.46 7.96 4.50
N LEU A 77 0.59 7.68 3.21
CA LEU A 77 0.62 6.31 2.70
C LEU A 77 2.05 5.81 2.54
N GLY A 78 2.22 4.51 2.76
CA GLY A 78 3.47 3.84 2.51
C GLY A 78 3.23 2.49 1.87
N VAL A 79 4.29 1.89 1.39
CA VAL A 79 4.28 0.55 0.80
C VAL A 79 5.48 -0.23 1.31
N MET A 80 5.35 -1.56 1.33
CA MET A 80 6.46 -2.45 1.61
C MET A 80 7.17 -2.78 0.31
N VAL A 81 8.49 -2.79 0.34
CA VAL A 81 9.31 -3.13 -0.82
C VAL A 81 10.18 -4.32 -0.47
N ASN A 82 10.22 -5.31 -1.35
CA ASN A 82 11.08 -6.46 -1.16
C ASN A 82 12.51 -6.10 -1.57
N ALA A 83 13.45 -6.24 -0.66
CA ALA A 83 14.85 -5.88 -0.91
C ALA A 83 15.47 -6.67 -2.07
N TYR A 84 15.07 -7.94 -2.21
CA TYR A 84 15.53 -8.77 -3.32
C TYR A 84 15.18 -8.18 -4.69
N GLU A 85 13.98 -7.65 -4.81
CA GLU A 85 13.54 -7.02 -6.06
C GLU A 85 14.35 -5.76 -6.38
N LEU A 86 14.70 -4.98 -5.36
CA LEU A 86 15.53 -3.79 -5.55
C LEU A 86 16.92 -4.15 -6.06
N ILE A 87 17.47 -5.24 -5.57
CA ILE A 87 18.78 -5.72 -6.00
C ILE A 87 18.73 -6.28 -7.42
N SER A 88 17.65 -7.00 -7.77
CA SER A 88 17.50 -7.68 -9.04
C SER A 88 17.17 -6.77 -10.22
N HIS A 89 16.65 -5.57 -9.96
CA HIS A 89 16.18 -4.65 -10.99
C HIS A 89 16.89 -3.31 -10.89
N LYS A 90 17.71 -3.02 -11.91
CA LYS A 90 18.54 -1.79 -11.93
C LYS A 90 17.72 -0.50 -11.87
N ASP A 91 16.55 -0.50 -12.51
CA ASP A 91 15.72 0.69 -12.59
C ASP A 91 14.90 0.94 -11.33
N GLY A 92 14.83 -0.07 -10.44
CA GLY A 92 14.08 0.04 -9.22
C GLY A 92 12.57 0.08 -9.43
N LEU A 93 11.84 0.14 -8.32
CA LEU A 93 10.39 0.07 -8.33
C LEU A 93 9.71 1.36 -8.74
N LEU A 94 10.43 2.46 -8.81
CA LEU A 94 9.86 3.74 -9.23
C LEU A 94 9.41 3.74 -10.68
N LYS A 95 9.96 2.85 -11.49
CA LYS A 95 9.60 2.71 -12.90
C LYS A 95 8.64 1.55 -13.15
N ALA A 96 8.28 0.82 -12.15
CA ALA A 96 7.41 -0.35 -12.29
C ALA A 96 5.95 0.05 -12.53
#